data_f55dd72173c035135efd08556030dca1
#
_entry.id   f55dd72173c035135efd08556030dca1
#
_cell.length_a   1.000
_cell.length_b   1.000
_cell.length_c   1.000
_cell.angle_alpha   90.00
_cell.angle_beta   90.00
_cell.angle_gamma   90.00
#
_symmetry.space_group_name_H-M   'P 1'
#
loop_
_entity.id
_entity.type
_entity.pdbx_description
1 polymer ?
#
loop_
_entity_poly.entity_id
_entity_poly.type
_entity_poly.pdbx_seq_one_letter_code
_entity_poly.pdbx_strand_id
1 'polypeptide(L)'
;MERQRLDKWLWHARVVKARTSAAALIEAGHVRVNGVREKARGHAVKAGDVVTIGLDRGVRVLKVIGFSERRGDASAARVLYEDLQGSRE
;
A
#
# COMPACT_ATOMS: atom_id res chain seq x y z
N MET A 1 -6.16 5.97 -17.22
CA MET A 1 -6.10 5.02 -16.11
C MET A 1 -5.33 5.64 -14.97
N GLU A 2 -5.94 5.64 -13.78
CA GLU A 2 -5.30 6.26 -12.63
C GLU A 2 -4.15 5.46 -12.10
N ARG A 3 -3.14 6.16 -11.65
CA ARG A 3 -1.98 5.57 -10.99
C ARG A 3 -1.52 6.49 -9.89
N GLN A 4 -0.82 5.94 -8.93
CA GLN A 4 -0.27 6.73 -7.85
C GLN A 4 1.05 6.09 -7.41
N ARG A 5 1.98 6.91 -6.94
CA ARG A 5 3.24 6.40 -6.41
C ARG A 5 2.96 5.46 -5.24
N LEU A 6 3.71 4.38 -5.18
CA LEU A 6 3.52 3.36 -4.16
C LEU A 6 3.68 3.93 -2.74
N ASP A 7 4.69 4.75 -2.51
CA ASP A 7 4.89 5.35 -1.19
C ASP A 7 3.71 6.23 -0.78
N LYS A 8 3.17 6.98 -1.73
CA LYS A 8 2.04 7.85 -1.47
C LYS A 8 0.77 7.04 -1.20
N TRP A 9 0.55 5.99 -1.99
CA TRP A 9 -0.63 5.15 -1.82
C TRP A 9 -0.62 4.44 -0.47
N LEU A 10 0.53 3.89 -0.06
CA LEU A 10 0.64 3.22 1.23
C LEU A 10 0.34 4.18 2.38
N TRP A 11 0.78 5.42 2.26
CA TRP A 11 0.51 6.43 3.27
C TRP A 11 -0.97 6.81 3.28
N HIS A 12 -1.57 7.01 2.10
CA HIS A 12 -2.99 7.35 2.00
C HIS A 12 -3.86 6.19 2.49
N ALA A 13 -3.46 4.96 2.26
CA ALA A 13 -4.19 3.79 2.73
C ALA A 13 -3.99 3.55 4.23
N ARG A 14 -3.21 4.40 4.90
CA ARG A 14 -2.93 4.35 6.33
C ARG A 14 -2.25 3.06 6.77
N VAL A 15 -1.50 2.47 5.88
CA VAL A 15 -0.65 1.32 6.22
C VAL A 15 0.48 1.77 7.13
N VAL A 16 0.96 3.00 6.91
CA VAL A 16 2.01 3.62 7.71
C VAL A 16 1.54 4.99 8.17
N LYS A 17 2.18 5.51 9.20
CA LYS A 17 1.82 6.81 9.77
C LYS A 17 2.47 7.99 9.05
N ALA A 18 3.56 7.74 8.34
CA ALA A 18 4.26 8.80 7.62
C ALA A 18 4.66 8.30 6.25
N ARG A 19 4.67 9.19 5.27
CA ARG A 19 5.07 8.81 3.92
C ARG A 19 6.52 8.36 3.87
N THR A 20 7.37 8.95 4.71
CA THR A 20 8.77 8.55 4.80
C THR A 20 8.90 7.11 5.29
N SER A 21 8.00 6.66 6.15
CA SER A 21 7.99 5.26 6.59
C SER A 21 7.65 4.34 5.45
N ALA A 22 6.74 4.74 4.57
CA ALA A 22 6.41 3.94 3.38
C ALA A 22 7.62 3.81 2.49
N ALA A 23 8.31 4.92 2.24
CA ALA A 23 9.50 4.89 1.40
C ALA A 23 10.57 3.97 1.99
N ALA A 24 10.75 4.02 3.30
CA ALA A 24 11.74 3.18 3.97
C ALA A 24 11.41 1.69 3.83
N LEU A 25 10.14 1.33 3.98
CA LEU A 25 9.73 -0.07 3.81
C LEU A 25 9.99 -0.57 2.39
N ILE A 26 9.67 0.25 1.41
CA ILE A 26 9.85 -0.11 0.01
C ILE A 26 11.33 -0.30 -0.29
N GLU A 27 12.14 0.67 0.10
CA GLU A 27 13.57 0.64 -0.22
C GLU A 27 14.30 -0.46 0.53
N ALA A 28 13.79 -0.86 1.69
CA ALA A 28 14.36 -1.96 2.44
C ALA A 28 13.95 -3.34 1.89
N GLY A 29 13.06 -3.38 0.93
CA GLY A 29 12.66 -4.63 0.30
C GLY A 29 11.52 -5.35 0.97
N HIS A 30 10.72 -4.64 1.77
CA HIS A 30 9.61 -5.25 2.49
C HIS A 30 8.29 -5.16 1.75
N VAL A 31 8.29 -4.70 0.49
CA VAL A 31 7.05 -4.52 -0.27
C VAL A 31 7.15 -5.24 -1.59
N ARG A 32 6.08 -5.97 -1.95
CA ARG A 32 5.97 -6.61 -3.25
C ARG A 32 4.73 -6.08 -3.96
N VAL A 33 4.81 -5.98 -5.28
CA VAL A 33 3.67 -5.60 -6.10
C VAL A 33 3.45 -6.76 -7.07
N ASN A 34 2.27 -7.36 -7.00
CA ASN A 34 1.92 -8.52 -7.82
C ASN A 34 2.96 -9.65 -7.65
N GLY A 35 3.43 -9.84 -6.42
CA GLY A 35 4.35 -10.91 -6.09
C GLY A 35 5.81 -10.61 -6.35
N VAL A 36 6.13 -9.45 -6.91
CA VAL A 36 7.50 -9.10 -7.25
C VAL A 36 7.98 -8.00 -6.31
N ARG A 37 9.16 -8.20 -5.70
CA ARG A 37 9.71 -7.20 -4.79
C ARG A 37 9.94 -5.89 -5.52
N GLU A 38 9.42 -4.82 -4.94
CA GLU A 38 9.54 -3.50 -5.52
C GLU A 38 10.31 -2.61 -4.56
N LYS A 39 11.45 -2.10 -5.00
CA LYS A 39 12.28 -1.24 -4.17
C LYS A 39 12.21 0.23 -4.56
N ALA A 40 11.54 0.54 -5.64
CA ALA A 40 11.39 1.92 -6.09
C ALA A 40 10.15 2.53 -5.45
N ARG A 41 10.36 3.45 -4.53
CA ARG A 41 9.23 4.09 -3.83
C ARG A 41 8.31 4.86 -4.76
N GLY A 42 8.83 5.28 -5.89
CA GLY A 42 8.05 6.01 -6.88
C GLY A 42 7.34 5.13 -7.89
N HIS A 43 7.45 3.81 -7.75
CA HIS A 43 6.75 2.91 -8.65
C HIS A 43 5.25 3.22 -8.65
N ALA A 44 4.65 3.29 -9.83
CA ALA A 44 3.24 3.62 -9.95
C ALA A 44 2.37 2.38 -9.85
N VAL A 45 1.45 2.36 -8.89
CA VAL A 45 0.48 1.28 -8.77
C VAL A 45 -0.84 1.70 -9.39
N LYS A 46 -1.60 0.73 -9.85
CA LYS A 46 -2.90 0.95 -10.47
C LYS A 46 -3.94 0.03 -9.84
N ALA A 47 -5.20 0.32 -10.09
CA ALA A 47 -6.29 -0.50 -9.55
C ALA A 47 -6.13 -1.94 -10.03
N GLY A 48 -6.32 -2.87 -9.12
CA GLY A 48 -6.15 -4.28 -9.39
C GLY A 48 -4.78 -4.83 -8.98
N ASP A 49 -3.79 -3.96 -8.79
CA ASP A 49 -2.48 -4.42 -8.31
C ASP A 49 -2.62 -4.97 -6.89
N VAL A 50 -1.87 -6.02 -6.58
CA VAL A 50 -1.86 -6.60 -5.24
C VAL A 50 -0.54 -6.23 -4.59
N VAL A 51 -0.62 -5.54 -3.46
CA VAL A 51 0.55 -5.06 -2.72
C VAL A 51 0.69 -5.88 -1.43
N THR A 52 1.85 -6.49 -1.26
CA THR A 52 2.16 -7.26 -0.06
C THR A 52 3.19 -6.48 0.75
N ILE A 53 2.89 -6.22 2.01
CA ILE A 53 3.73 -5.40 2.87
C ILE A 53 4.16 -6.19 4.09
N GLY A 54 5.45 -6.32 4.31
CA GLY A 54 5.99 -6.95 5.51
C GLY A 54 6.17 -5.91 6.60
N LEU A 55 5.41 -6.05 7.67
CA LEU A 55 5.45 -5.15 8.82
C LEU A 55 5.93 -5.94 10.03
N ASP A 56 6.35 -5.23 11.07
CA ASP A 56 6.77 -5.90 12.30
C ASP A 56 5.67 -6.78 12.89
N ARG A 57 4.42 -6.36 12.70
CA ARG A 57 3.27 -7.07 13.24
C ARG A 57 2.83 -8.23 12.36
N GLY A 58 3.42 -8.40 11.21
CA GLY A 58 3.02 -9.43 10.28
C GLY A 58 2.88 -8.88 8.87
N VAL A 59 2.34 -9.68 7.99
CA VAL A 59 2.24 -9.34 6.58
C VAL A 59 0.82 -8.89 6.26
N ARG A 60 0.68 -7.83 5.48
CA ARG A 60 -0.60 -7.41 4.96
C ARG A 60 -0.60 -7.58 3.44
N VAL A 61 -1.72 -8.04 2.91
CA VAL A 61 -1.89 -8.20 1.47
C VAL A 61 -3.12 -7.38 1.07
N LEU A 62 -2.89 -6.35 0.27
CA LEU A 62 -3.93 -5.39 -0.09
C LEU A 62 -4.06 -5.28 -1.60
N LYS A 63 -5.30 -5.36 -2.08
CA LYS A 63 -5.57 -5.12 -3.48
C LYS A 63 -5.90 -3.65 -3.65
N VAL A 64 -5.26 -2.98 -4.60
CA VAL A 64 -5.50 -1.57 -4.86
C VAL A 64 -6.87 -1.42 -5.52
N ILE A 65 -7.75 -0.66 -4.89
CA ILE A 65 -9.09 -0.42 -5.41
C ILE A 65 -9.20 1.00 -5.96
N GLY A 66 -8.63 1.96 -5.27
CA GLY A 66 -8.73 3.35 -5.70
C GLY A 66 -7.64 4.21 -5.14
N PHE A 67 -7.73 5.48 -5.41
CA PHE A 67 -6.71 6.46 -5.05
C PHE A 67 -7.35 7.68 -4.44
N SER A 68 -6.57 8.41 -3.67
CA SER A 68 -7.01 9.65 -3.05
C SER A 68 -5.96 10.71 -3.33
N GLU A 69 -6.37 11.97 -3.36
CA GLU A 69 -5.43 13.05 -3.58
C GLU A 69 -4.76 13.49 -2.30
N ARG A 70 -5.29 13.07 -1.16
CA ARG A 70 -4.69 13.37 0.13
C ARG A 70 -5.04 12.28 1.12
N ARG A 71 -4.29 12.27 2.21
CA ARG A 71 -4.51 11.29 3.26
C ARG A 71 -5.74 11.69 4.06
N GLY A 72 -6.72 10.81 4.07
CA GLY A 72 -7.94 11.03 4.85
C GLY A 72 -7.91 10.25 6.15
N ASP A 73 -9.07 10.15 6.79
CA ASP A 73 -9.20 9.37 8.02
C ASP A 73 -9.25 7.87 7.68
N ALA A 74 -9.44 7.04 8.71
CA ALA A 74 -9.45 5.60 8.52
C ALA A 74 -10.58 5.14 7.60
N SER A 75 -11.74 5.77 7.68
CA SER A 75 -12.85 5.40 6.81
C SER A 75 -12.54 5.70 5.35
N ALA A 76 -11.93 6.85 5.08
CA ALA A 76 -11.55 7.22 3.72
C ALA A 76 -10.49 6.27 3.19
N ALA A 77 -9.59 5.80 4.06
CA ALA A 77 -8.54 4.89 3.63
C ALA A 77 -9.08 3.53 3.21
N ARG A 78 -10.13 3.07 3.88
CA ARG A 78 -10.65 1.73 3.62
C ARG A 78 -11.20 1.54 2.22
N VAL A 79 -11.63 2.62 1.57
CA VAL A 79 -12.15 2.50 0.21
C VAL A 79 -11.04 2.43 -0.84
N LEU A 80 -9.79 2.59 -0.43
CA LEU A 80 -8.66 2.56 -1.36
C LEU A 80 -8.15 1.15 -1.60
N TYR A 81 -8.51 0.19 -0.75
CA TYR A 81 -7.99 -1.17 -0.86
C TYR A 81 -8.99 -2.21 -0.40
N GLU A 82 -8.75 -3.43 -0.81
CA GLU A 82 -9.42 -4.61 -0.28
C GLU A 82 -8.37 -5.44 0.45
N ASP A 83 -8.62 -5.74 1.71
CA ASP A 83 -7.69 -6.51 2.52
C ASP A 83 -7.89 -8.00 2.20
N LEU A 84 -6.94 -8.59 1.51
CA LEU A 84 -7.09 -9.96 1.04
C LEU A 84 -6.77 -11.00 2.11
N GLN A 85 -6.25 -10.56 3.27
CA GLN A 85 -5.86 -11.48 4.29
C GLN A 85 -6.63 -11.32 5.55
N GLY A 86 -7.45 -10.33 5.62
CA GLY A 86 -7.97 -9.85 6.87
C GLY A 86 -9.02 -10.66 7.51
N SER A 87 -9.66 -11.52 6.83
CA SER A 87 -10.77 -12.11 7.44
C SER A 87 -10.51 -13.41 8.06
N ARG A 88 -9.47 -13.83 8.41
CA ARG A 88 -9.31 -15.03 9.00
C ARG A 88 -9.78 -15.07 10.24
N GLU A 89 -10.46 -15.34 10.66
CA GLU A 89 -11.04 -15.47 11.79
C GLU A 89 -10.95 -16.21 12.28
#